data_d8eea155bbd7d798706bebf5217fb6df
#
_entry.id   d8eea155bbd7d798706bebf5217fb6df
#
_cell.length_a   1.000
_cell.length_b   1.000
_cell.length_c   1.000
_cell.angle_alpha   90.00
_cell.angle_beta   90.00
_cell.angle_gamma   90.00
#
_symmetry.space_group_name_H-M   'P 1'
#
loop_
_entity.id
_entity.type
_entity.pdbx_description
1 polymer ?
#
loop_
_entity_poly.entity_id
_entity_poly.type
_entity_poly.pdbx_seq_one_letter_code
_entity_poly.pdbx_strand_id
1 'polypeptide(L)'
;MKPKEILVFGASGQIGRHLIRKFTKNDYKVFAVTRNIHQKGYILKTQANPGYLEIVELKSFDIDKIKSFMKNCSVCINLIGIFYEKSNNQFHSIHAEFPDLISKLCSQLEIEQFIHLSSLGIENAINSNYAISKISGENVVKKNFNRSIILKPSVCYSVDDNFTTS
;
A
#
# COMPACT_ATOMS: atom_id res chain seq x y z
N MET A 1 -26.06 -3.51 -6.55
CA MET A 1 -25.05 -2.63 -5.95
C MET A 1 -23.77 -2.73 -6.77
N LYS A 2 -23.12 -1.60 -7.13
CA LYS A 2 -21.78 -1.66 -7.71
C LYS A 2 -20.81 -2.21 -6.67
N PRO A 3 -19.88 -3.12 -7.03
CA PRO A 3 -18.88 -3.59 -6.08
C PRO A 3 -18.06 -2.39 -5.57
N LYS A 4 -17.74 -2.38 -4.27
CA LYS A 4 -16.84 -1.37 -3.73
C LYS A 4 -15.47 -1.52 -4.37
N GLU A 5 -14.91 -0.42 -4.85
CA GLU A 5 -13.62 -0.38 -5.52
C GLU A 5 -12.51 -0.03 -4.50
N ILE A 6 -11.46 -0.83 -4.48
CA ILE A 6 -10.35 -0.73 -3.52
C ILE A 6 -9.05 -0.53 -4.29
N LEU A 7 -8.32 0.54 -4.00
CA LEU A 7 -6.98 0.78 -4.53
C LEU A 7 -5.92 0.26 -3.57
N VAL A 8 -5.00 -0.58 -4.06
CA VAL A 8 -3.94 -1.18 -3.25
C VAL A 8 -2.57 -0.83 -3.81
N PHE A 9 -1.83 0.01 -3.10
CA PHE A 9 -0.41 0.25 -3.34
C PHE A 9 0.42 -0.84 -2.67
N GLY A 10 1.49 -1.31 -3.33
CA GLY A 10 2.28 -2.45 -2.86
C GLY A 10 1.60 -3.80 -3.08
N ALA A 11 0.68 -3.87 -4.04
CA ALA A 11 -0.17 -5.02 -4.34
C ALA A 11 0.61 -6.31 -4.65
N SER A 12 1.80 -6.20 -5.26
CA SER A 12 2.64 -7.36 -5.62
C SER A 12 3.48 -7.92 -4.47
N GLY A 13 3.48 -7.26 -3.31
CA GLY A 13 4.13 -7.75 -2.09
C GLY A 13 3.37 -8.92 -1.45
N GLN A 14 3.98 -9.55 -0.46
CA GLN A 14 3.40 -10.67 0.29
C GLN A 14 1.99 -10.36 0.79
N ILE A 15 1.84 -9.32 1.62
CA ILE A 15 0.53 -8.93 2.19
C ILE A 15 -0.45 -8.54 1.08
N GLY A 16 0.01 -7.78 0.06
CA GLY A 16 -0.82 -7.32 -1.05
C GLY A 16 -1.49 -8.47 -1.81
N ARG A 17 -0.75 -9.51 -2.13
CA ARG A 17 -1.27 -10.70 -2.81
C ARG A 17 -2.37 -11.41 -1.99
N HIS A 18 -2.16 -11.56 -0.69
CA HIS A 18 -3.17 -12.14 0.20
C HIS A 18 -4.44 -11.28 0.31
N LEU A 19 -4.28 -9.96 0.38
CA LEU A 19 -5.42 -9.04 0.40
C LEU A 19 -6.22 -9.08 -0.91
N ILE A 20 -5.54 -9.07 -2.07
CA ILE A 20 -6.22 -9.19 -3.37
C ILE A 20 -7.06 -10.47 -3.40
N ARG A 21 -6.47 -11.60 -3.04
CA ARG A 21 -7.18 -12.89 -3.00
C ARG A 21 -8.40 -12.84 -2.09
N LYS A 22 -8.28 -12.22 -0.91
CA LYS A 22 -9.37 -12.11 0.05
C LYS A 22 -10.48 -11.18 -0.43
N PHE A 23 -10.12 -10.00 -0.94
CA PHE A 23 -11.09 -9.02 -1.41
C PHE A 23 -11.87 -9.52 -2.64
N THR A 24 -11.19 -10.05 -3.64
CA THR A 24 -11.83 -10.52 -4.87
C THR A 24 -12.73 -11.75 -4.64
N LYS A 25 -12.44 -12.58 -3.62
CA LYS A 25 -13.34 -13.66 -3.17
C LYS A 25 -14.60 -13.16 -2.47
N ASN A 26 -14.61 -11.91 -2.02
CA ASN A 26 -15.75 -11.24 -1.37
C ASN A 26 -16.35 -10.15 -2.27
N ASP A 27 -16.23 -10.31 -3.58
CA ASP A 27 -16.85 -9.46 -4.60
C ASP A 27 -16.43 -7.99 -4.58
N TYR A 28 -15.25 -7.67 -4.03
CA TYR A 28 -14.66 -6.34 -4.16
C TYR A 28 -13.84 -6.26 -5.45
N LYS A 29 -13.99 -5.18 -6.19
CA LYS A 29 -13.10 -4.87 -7.31
C LYS A 29 -11.83 -4.22 -6.79
N VAL A 30 -10.67 -4.77 -7.15
CA VAL A 30 -9.36 -4.31 -6.69
C VAL A 30 -8.55 -3.70 -7.84
N PHE A 31 -8.09 -2.47 -7.64
CA PHE A 31 -7.06 -1.82 -8.47
C PHE A 31 -5.70 -2.07 -7.82
N ALA A 32 -4.93 -2.97 -8.40
CA ALA A 32 -3.63 -3.39 -7.89
C ALA A 32 -2.50 -2.58 -8.52
N VAL A 33 -1.89 -1.69 -7.74
CA VAL A 33 -0.79 -0.85 -8.22
C VAL A 33 0.53 -1.60 -8.17
N THR A 34 1.23 -1.64 -9.30
CA THR A 34 2.59 -2.20 -9.41
C THR A 34 3.52 -1.26 -10.16
N ARG A 35 4.82 -1.33 -9.89
CA ARG A 35 5.85 -0.56 -10.62
C ARG A 35 6.19 -1.16 -11.99
N ASN A 36 6.00 -2.46 -12.15
CA ASN A 36 6.32 -3.18 -13.37
C ASN A 36 5.28 -4.26 -13.65
N ILE A 37 4.36 -3.96 -14.55
CA ILE A 37 3.27 -4.85 -14.92
C ILE A 37 3.77 -6.09 -15.66
N HIS A 38 4.83 -5.97 -16.45
CA HIS A 38 5.40 -7.08 -17.21
C HIS A 38 6.03 -8.15 -16.30
N GLN A 39 6.67 -7.73 -15.20
CA GLN A 39 7.31 -8.64 -14.26
C GLN A 39 6.34 -9.19 -13.20
N LYS A 40 5.38 -8.39 -12.77
CA LYS A 40 4.52 -8.72 -11.61
C LYS A 40 3.05 -8.99 -11.98
N GLY A 41 2.64 -8.63 -13.19
CA GLY A 41 1.23 -8.73 -13.61
C GLY A 41 0.71 -10.17 -13.60
N TYR A 42 1.51 -11.15 -14.02
CA TYR A 42 1.10 -12.54 -14.03
C TYR A 42 0.84 -13.07 -12.61
N ILE A 43 1.70 -12.74 -11.64
CA ILE A 43 1.53 -13.14 -10.23
C ILE A 43 0.25 -12.53 -9.66
N LEU A 44 -0.05 -11.27 -10.00
CA LEU A 44 -1.26 -10.60 -9.54
C LEU A 44 -2.53 -11.23 -10.15
N LYS A 45 -2.51 -11.54 -11.44
CA LYS A 45 -3.64 -12.19 -12.14
C LYS A 45 -4.03 -13.52 -11.52
N THR A 46 -3.07 -14.30 -11.01
CA THR A 46 -3.35 -15.59 -10.37
C THR A 46 -4.01 -15.45 -8.99
N GLN A 47 -4.10 -14.25 -8.43
CA GLN A 47 -4.69 -14.02 -7.11
C GLN A 47 -6.21 -13.76 -7.14
N ALA A 48 -6.79 -13.53 -8.31
CA ALA A 48 -8.15 -13.01 -8.42
C ALA A 48 -8.97 -13.73 -9.50
N ASN A 49 -10.27 -13.77 -9.29
CA ASN A 49 -11.21 -14.17 -10.32
C ASN A 49 -11.28 -13.13 -11.45
N PRO A 50 -11.56 -13.54 -12.70
CA PRO A 50 -11.74 -12.60 -13.81
C PRO A 50 -12.80 -11.53 -13.49
N GLY A 51 -12.51 -10.29 -13.86
CA GLY A 51 -13.43 -9.15 -13.65
C GLY A 51 -13.29 -8.40 -12.32
N TYR A 52 -12.64 -9.00 -11.29
CA TYR A 52 -12.48 -8.38 -9.97
C TYR A 52 -11.12 -7.73 -9.75
N LEU A 53 -10.17 -7.90 -10.66
CA LEU A 53 -8.84 -7.32 -10.56
C LEU A 53 -8.50 -6.50 -11.79
N GLU A 54 -8.10 -5.25 -11.56
CA GLU A 54 -7.46 -4.39 -12.55
C GLU A 54 -6.04 -4.08 -12.09
N ILE A 55 -5.05 -4.31 -12.95
CA ILE A 55 -3.64 -4.06 -12.62
C ILE A 55 -3.24 -2.76 -13.29
N VAL A 56 -2.75 -1.82 -12.49
CA VAL A 56 -2.34 -0.50 -12.94
C VAL A 56 -0.85 -0.28 -12.70
N GLU A 57 -0.16 0.33 -13.66
CA GLU A 57 1.28 0.57 -13.54
C GLU A 57 1.58 1.99 -13.09
N LEU A 58 2.38 2.11 -12.02
CA LEU A 58 2.87 3.37 -11.48
C LEU A 58 4.39 3.27 -11.31
N LYS A 59 5.16 3.84 -12.25
CA LYS A 59 6.64 3.81 -12.23
C LYS A 59 7.24 4.88 -11.32
N SER A 60 6.55 5.99 -11.15
CA SER A 60 6.93 7.14 -10.32
C SER A 60 5.73 7.67 -9.55
N PHE A 61 5.97 8.58 -8.60
CA PHE A 61 4.88 9.22 -7.82
C PHE A 61 4.17 10.32 -8.63
N ASP A 62 3.67 9.96 -9.80
CA ASP A 62 2.89 10.82 -10.68
C ASP A 62 1.51 11.09 -10.07
N ILE A 63 1.30 12.34 -9.64
CA ILE A 63 0.09 12.78 -8.91
C ILE A 63 -1.17 12.62 -9.76
N ASP A 64 -1.12 13.00 -11.03
CA ASP A 64 -2.31 12.98 -11.89
C ASP A 64 -2.73 11.55 -12.19
N LYS A 65 -1.75 10.69 -12.39
CA LYS A 65 -1.98 9.26 -12.58
C LYS A 65 -2.55 8.60 -11.32
N ILE A 66 -2.00 8.92 -10.14
CA ILE A 66 -2.54 8.45 -8.86
C ILE A 66 -3.98 8.93 -8.67
N LYS A 67 -4.27 10.21 -8.90
CA LYS A 67 -5.63 10.75 -8.84
C LYS A 67 -6.60 10.02 -9.77
N SER A 68 -6.16 9.69 -10.99
CA SER A 68 -7.01 8.97 -11.95
C SER A 68 -7.42 7.59 -11.44
N PHE A 69 -6.52 6.89 -10.73
CA PHE A 69 -6.84 5.59 -10.12
C PHE A 69 -7.75 5.71 -8.90
N MET A 70 -7.62 6.81 -8.15
CA MET A 70 -8.38 7.01 -6.90
C MET A 70 -9.83 7.45 -7.14
N LYS A 71 -10.15 8.07 -8.27
CA LYS A 71 -11.46 8.71 -8.55
C LYS A 71 -12.69 7.86 -8.25
N ASN A 72 -12.59 6.55 -8.46
CA ASN A 72 -13.72 5.63 -8.29
C ASN A 72 -13.58 4.73 -7.06
N CYS A 73 -12.49 4.87 -6.31
CA CYS A 73 -12.21 4.01 -5.18
C CYS A 73 -12.83 4.55 -3.89
N SER A 74 -13.49 3.68 -3.13
CA SER A 74 -13.97 4.01 -1.78
C SER A 74 -12.88 3.83 -0.73
N VAL A 75 -11.96 2.90 -0.96
CA VAL A 75 -10.91 2.54 -0.01
C VAL A 75 -9.55 2.59 -0.69
N CYS A 76 -8.60 3.20 -0.02
CA CYS A 76 -7.20 3.22 -0.42
C CYS A 76 -6.33 2.51 0.63
N ILE A 77 -5.46 1.60 0.19
CA ILE A 77 -4.58 0.83 1.07
C ILE A 77 -3.14 1.03 0.63
N ASN A 78 -2.30 1.50 1.54
CA ASN A 78 -0.86 1.63 1.32
C ASN A 78 -0.08 0.56 2.08
N LEU A 79 0.48 -0.40 1.34
CA LEU A 79 1.33 -1.48 1.83
C LEU A 79 2.80 -1.32 1.39
N ILE A 80 3.14 -0.18 0.74
CA ILE A 80 4.51 0.03 0.28
C ILE A 80 5.43 0.23 1.47
N GLY A 81 6.51 -0.53 1.47
CA GLY A 81 7.60 -0.42 2.43
C GLY A 81 8.84 -1.12 1.92
N ILE A 82 9.99 -0.75 2.47
CA ILE A 82 11.29 -1.36 2.20
C ILE A 82 12.00 -1.60 3.53
N PHE A 83 12.83 -2.64 3.62
CA PHE A 83 13.59 -2.97 4.83
C PHE A 83 15.04 -2.46 4.79
N TYR A 84 15.52 -2.09 3.61
CA TYR A 84 16.87 -1.55 3.39
C TYR A 84 16.85 -0.52 2.26
N GLU A 85 17.76 0.44 2.33
CA GLU A 85 17.94 1.47 1.32
C GLU A 85 18.93 1.01 0.25
N LYS A 86 18.58 1.25 -1.01
CA LYS A 86 19.47 1.08 -2.17
C LYS A 86 20.11 2.40 -2.58
N SER A 87 19.53 3.51 -2.16
CA SER A 87 19.99 4.87 -2.42
C SER A 87 19.70 5.75 -1.20
N ASN A 88 20.44 6.85 -1.07
CA ASN A 88 20.28 7.77 0.03
C ASN A 88 18.84 8.28 0.16
N ASN A 89 18.38 8.42 1.39
CA ASN A 89 17.06 8.97 1.76
C ASN A 89 15.84 8.18 1.21
N GLN A 90 16.03 6.92 0.82
CA GLN A 90 14.94 6.13 0.25
C GLN A 90 13.88 5.74 1.30
N PHE A 91 14.27 5.53 2.55
CA PHE A 91 13.32 5.33 3.65
C PHE A 91 12.38 6.52 3.79
N HIS A 92 12.90 7.73 3.80
CA HIS A 92 12.08 8.94 3.93
C HIS A 92 11.10 9.08 2.77
N SER A 93 11.57 8.93 1.54
CA SER A 93 10.72 9.05 0.36
C SER A 93 9.60 8.01 0.35
N ILE A 94 9.89 6.77 0.71
CA ILE A 94 8.90 5.69 0.64
C ILE A 94 7.99 5.64 1.88
N HIS A 95 8.55 5.89 3.08
CA HIS A 95 7.81 5.70 4.32
C HIS A 95 7.15 6.98 4.84
N ALA A 96 7.58 8.17 4.39
CA ALA A 96 7.02 9.44 4.82
C ALA A 96 6.43 10.27 3.66
N GLU A 97 7.20 10.59 2.60
CA GLU A 97 6.71 11.46 1.52
C GLU A 97 5.57 10.80 0.72
N PHE A 98 5.69 9.51 0.38
CA PHE A 98 4.63 8.82 -0.34
C PHE A 98 3.33 8.69 0.48
N PRO A 99 3.34 8.25 1.75
CA PRO A 99 2.15 8.30 2.61
C PRO A 99 1.57 9.71 2.80
N ASP A 100 2.41 10.75 2.90
CA ASP A 100 1.98 12.15 2.96
C ASP A 100 1.18 12.52 1.70
N LEU A 101 1.71 12.22 0.53
CA LEU A 101 1.03 12.45 -0.75
C LEU A 101 -0.31 11.71 -0.82
N ILE A 102 -0.33 10.40 -0.54
CA ILE A 102 -1.55 9.60 -0.66
C ILE A 102 -2.61 10.04 0.34
N SER A 103 -2.24 10.32 1.60
CA SER A 103 -3.20 10.76 2.61
C SER A 103 -3.82 12.13 2.29
N LYS A 104 -3.04 13.06 1.73
CA LYS A 104 -3.56 14.33 1.21
C LYS A 104 -4.56 14.10 0.06
N LEU A 105 -4.22 13.23 -0.89
CA LEU A 105 -5.11 12.90 -1.99
C LEU A 105 -6.39 12.20 -1.52
N CYS A 106 -6.29 11.30 -0.54
CA CYS A 106 -7.47 10.68 0.08
C CYS A 106 -8.41 11.72 0.70
N SER A 107 -7.85 12.72 1.36
CA SER A 107 -8.65 13.83 1.93
C SER A 107 -9.28 14.69 0.86
N GLN A 108 -8.53 15.07 -0.19
CA GLN A 108 -9.01 15.91 -1.30
C GLN A 108 -10.10 15.24 -2.15
N LEU A 109 -10.02 13.92 -2.32
CA LEU A 109 -10.95 13.12 -3.13
C LEU A 109 -12.07 12.49 -2.29
N GLU A 110 -12.16 12.84 -1.01
CA GLU A 110 -13.17 12.35 -0.08
C GLU A 110 -13.26 10.81 0.00
N ILE A 111 -12.12 10.12 -0.12
CA ILE A 111 -12.05 8.67 0.03
C ILE A 111 -12.64 8.26 1.39
N GLU A 112 -13.50 7.24 1.41
CA GLU A 112 -14.18 6.81 2.63
C GLU A 112 -13.19 6.34 3.70
N GLN A 113 -12.18 5.55 3.30
CA GLN A 113 -11.22 4.93 4.20
C GLN A 113 -9.80 4.87 3.63
N PHE A 114 -8.81 5.31 4.40
CA PHE A 114 -7.40 5.11 4.13
C PHE A 114 -6.77 4.17 5.15
N ILE A 115 -6.12 3.11 4.69
CA ILE A 115 -5.42 2.12 5.52
C ILE A 115 -3.93 2.18 5.20
N HIS A 116 -3.11 2.44 6.22
CA HIS A 116 -1.66 2.52 6.09
C HIS A 116 -0.97 1.43 6.91
N LEU A 117 -0.06 0.69 6.27
CA LEU A 117 0.71 -0.36 6.93
C LEU A 117 2.00 0.20 7.53
N SER A 118 2.10 0.18 8.84
CA SER A 118 3.29 0.47 9.60
C SER A 118 3.94 -0.82 10.13
N SER A 119 4.60 -0.78 11.28
CA SER A 119 5.23 -1.93 11.92
C SER A 119 5.10 -1.84 13.44
N LEU A 120 4.98 -2.98 14.09
CA LEU A 120 4.95 -3.06 15.56
C LEU A 120 6.36 -2.80 16.12
N GLY A 121 6.43 -2.08 17.23
CA GLY A 121 7.65 -1.89 18.02
C GLY A 121 8.63 -0.84 17.47
N ILE A 122 8.26 -0.10 16.43
CA ILE A 122 9.13 0.97 15.88
C ILE A 122 9.38 2.08 16.89
N GLU A 123 8.48 2.28 17.85
CA GLU A 123 8.60 3.26 18.91
C GLU A 123 9.81 3.00 19.85
N ASN A 124 10.23 1.75 19.94
CA ASN A 124 11.36 1.34 20.77
C ASN A 124 12.71 1.38 20.03
N ALA A 125 12.71 1.63 18.73
CA ALA A 125 13.90 1.61 17.86
C ALA A 125 14.26 3.04 17.42
N ILE A 126 14.38 3.98 18.35
CA ILE A 126 14.58 5.42 18.11
C ILE A 126 15.85 5.78 17.34
N ASN A 127 16.85 4.90 17.33
CA ASN A 127 18.11 5.08 16.58
C ASN A 127 18.07 4.47 15.17
N SER A 128 16.98 3.84 14.79
CA SER A 128 16.83 3.20 13.50
C SER A 128 16.23 4.16 12.47
N ASN A 129 16.95 4.45 11.38
CA ASN A 129 16.44 5.26 10.28
C ASN A 129 15.14 4.68 9.70
N TYR A 130 15.02 3.35 9.64
CA TYR A 130 13.79 2.67 9.27
C TYR A 130 12.63 3.06 10.20
N ALA A 131 12.82 2.91 11.52
CA ALA A 131 11.78 3.21 12.50
C ALA A 131 11.39 4.69 12.48
N ILE A 132 12.36 5.60 12.45
CA ILE A 132 12.15 7.05 12.36
C ILE A 132 11.31 7.38 11.12
N SER A 133 11.64 6.81 9.97
CA SER A 133 10.88 7.07 8.72
C SER A 133 9.45 6.54 8.78
N LYS A 134 9.23 5.36 9.38
CA LYS A 134 7.88 4.79 9.58
C LYS A 134 7.04 5.63 10.53
N ILE A 135 7.61 6.09 11.64
CA ILE A 135 6.93 7.01 12.59
C ILE A 135 6.56 8.32 11.90
N SER A 136 7.47 8.88 11.10
CA SER A 136 7.17 10.08 10.31
C SER A 136 5.99 9.85 9.37
N GLY A 137 5.94 8.72 8.69
CA GLY A 137 4.80 8.33 7.84
C GLY A 137 3.47 8.22 8.61
N GLU A 138 3.48 7.60 9.79
CA GLU A 138 2.28 7.54 10.64
C GLU A 138 1.77 8.93 11.00
N ASN A 139 2.69 9.83 11.38
CA ASN A 139 2.35 11.18 11.82
C ASN A 139 1.73 12.01 10.68
N VAL A 140 2.30 11.97 9.48
CA VAL A 140 1.75 12.71 8.34
C VAL A 140 0.40 12.14 7.89
N VAL A 141 0.23 10.82 7.93
CA VAL A 141 -1.04 10.16 7.61
C VAL A 141 -2.15 10.60 8.58
N LYS A 142 -1.90 10.54 9.88
CA LYS A 142 -2.86 10.98 10.92
C LYS A 142 -3.22 12.46 10.77
N LYS A 143 -2.22 13.31 10.46
CA LYS A 143 -2.41 14.75 10.27
C LYS A 143 -3.30 15.06 9.06
N ASN A 144 -3.08 14.37 7.93
CA ASN A 144 -3.75 14.69 6.67
C ASN A 144 -5.13 14.02 6.54
N PHE A 145 -5.32 12.85 7.17
CA PHE A 145 -6.54 12.07 7.08
C PHE A 145 -6.87 11.44 8.45
N ASN A 146 -7.63 12.15 9.27
CA ASN A 146 -7.92 11.76 10.65
C ASN A 146 -8.68 10.43 10.80
N ARG A 147 -9.43 10.01 9.77
CA ARG A 147 -10.13 8.72 9.71
C ARG A 147 -9.25 7.56 9.24
N SER A 148 -7.94 7.78 9.10
CA SER A 148 -7.02 6.73 8.68
C SER A 148 -6.92 5.60 9.72
N ILE A 149 -6.77 4.37 9.22
CA ILE A 149 -6.41 3.21 10.04
C ILE A 149 -4.93 2.92 9.82
N ILE A 150 -4.14 2.93 10.88
CA ILE A 150 -2.75 2.52 10.85
C ILE A 150 -2.64 1.13 11.43
N LEU A 151 -2.25 0.16 10.60
CA LEU A 151 -2.02 -1.21 11.01
C LEU A 151 -0.55 -1.40 11.34
N LYS A 152 -0.25 -1.96 12.51
CA LYS A 152 1.10 -2.25 13.01
C LYS A 152 1.28 -3.76 13.19
N PRO A 153 1.48 -4.51 12.12
CA PRO A 153 1.74 -5.94 12.24
C PRO A 153 3.10 -6.19 12.86
N SER A 154 3.24 -7.33 13.52
CA SER A 154 4.51 -7.97 13.80
C SER A 154 5.06 -8.62 12.52
N VAL A 155 6.03 -9.52 12.63
CA VAL A 155 6.52 -10.28 11.47
C VAL A 155 5.39 -11.12 10.88
N CYS A 156 5.14 -10.92 9.58
CA CYS A 156 4.11 -11.66 8.84
C CYS A 156 4.76 -12.83 8.13
N TYR A 157 4.30 -14.04 8.44
CA TYR A 157 4.77 -15.29 7.82
C TYR A 157 3.81 -15.73 6.73
N SER A 158 4.34 -16.25 5.63
CA SER A 158 3.54 -16.93 4.59
C SER A 158 4.43 -17.84 3.76
N VAL A 159 3.83 -18.73 3.00
CA VAL A 159 4.54 -19.57 2.02
C VAL A 159 5.26 -18.77 0.93
N ASP A 160 4.92 -17.52 0.80
CA ASP A 160 5.44 -16.58 -0.20
C ASP A 160 6.38 -15.53 0.40
N ASP A 161 6.75 -15.64 1.68
CA ASP A 161 7.63 -14.64 2.29
C ASP A 161 9.11 -14.91 1.95
N ASN A 162 9.88 -13.82 1.85
CA ASN A 162 11.31 -13.89 1.57
C ASN A 162 12.17 -13.83 2.84
N PHE A 163 11.55 -13.82 4.02
CA PHE A 163 12.27 -13.65 5.29
C PHE A 163 12.52 -15.00 5.99
N THR A 164 11.54 -15.91 5.90
CA THR A 164 11.63 -17.23 6.56
C THR A 164 11.93 -18.36 5.60
N THR A 165 11.81 -18.14 4.28
CA THR A 165 12.05 -19.16 3.23
C THR A 165 13.37 -19.00 2.49
N SER A 166 14.27 -18.12 2.96
CA SER A 166 15.62 -17.93 2.40
C SER A 166 16.64 -18.83 3.05
#